data_9eba04ba6184a3e00549f8c00dd78c6c
#
_entry.id   9eba04ba6184a3e00549f8c00dd78c6c
#
_cell.length_a   1.000
_cell.length_b   1.000
_cell.length_c   1.000
_cell.angle_alpha   90.00
_cell.angle_beta   90.00
_cell.angle_gamma   90.00
#
_symmetry.space_group_name_H-M   'P 1'
#
loop_
_entity.id
_entity.type
_entity.pdbx_description
1 polymer ?
#
loop_
_entity_poly.entity_id
_entity_poly.type
_entity_poly.pdbx_seq_one_letter_code
_entity_poly.pdbx_strand_id
1 'polypeptide(L)'
;MRKNQTASYQGNTIPWIEKLLETPIDDHRKNAVNLILAPYLINVRKVSYDAALNIINGWLSKCGELRQLDQDFNYMVRYALKYCAKNGNRPLKLETLKTKNLILYDLLKS
;
A
#
# COMPACT_ATOMS: atom_id res chain seq x y z
N MET A 1 -1.43 -1.81 28.12
CA MET A 1 -1.80 -1.56 27.51
C MET A 1 -2.20 -1.44 27.13
N ARG A 2 -2.02 -1.52 27.08
CA ARG A 2 -2.41 -1.29 26.42
C ARG A 2 -2.89 -1.10 25.85
N LYS A 3 -2.62 -1.11 25.73
CA LYS A 3 -2.99 -0.81 24.97
C LYS A 3 -3.53 -0.62 24.30
N ASN A 4 -3.34 -0.52 24.27
CA ASN A 4 -3.74 -0.23 23.41
C ASN A 4 -4.14 -0.14 22.79
N GLN A 5 -4.23 -0.35 22.58
CA GLN A 5 -4.39 -0.21 21.90
C GLN A 5 -4.79 -0.02 20.97
N THR A 6 -4.77 0.02 20.99
CA THR A 6 -5.28 0.28 20.12
C THR A 6 -5.34 -0.08 19.06
N ALA A 7 -5.40 -0.49 19.24
CA ALA A 7 -5.10 -0.46 17.83
C ALA A 7 -6.27 -0.78 16.97
N SER A 8 -6.29 -0.20 15.79
CA SER A 8 -7.42 -0.32 14.87
C SER A 8 -7.28 -1.50 13.91
N TYR A 9 -6.25 -2.33 14.06
CA TYR A 9 -6.05 -3.49 13.19
C TYR A 9 -5.61 -4.68 14.01
N GLN A 10 -5.79 -5.88 13.44
CA GLN A 10 -5.53 -7.13 14.14
C GLN A 10 -4.39 -7.93 13.52
N GLY A 11 -3.78 -7.42 12.47
CA GLY A 11 -2.73 -8.13 11.77
C GLY A 11 -1.34 -7.68 12.13
N ASN A 12 -0.39 -8.16 11.38
CA ASN A 12 1.02 -7.85 11.56
C ASN A 12 1.42 -6.60 10.79
N THR A 13 2.62 -6.11 11.04
CA THR A 13 3.19 -5.01 10.28
C THR A 13 4.47 -5.46 9.59
N ILE A 14 4.76 -4.82 8.45
CA ILE A 14 5.99 -5.05 7.71
C ILE A 14 6.68 -3.69 7.62
N PRO A 15 7.84 -3.53 8.26
CA PRO A 15 8.45 -2.20 8.43
C PRO A 15 8.70 -1.44 7.13
N TRP A 16 9.19 -2.10 6.07
CA TRP A 16 9.48 -1.37 4.84
C TRP A 16 8.20 -0.89 4.15
N ILE A 17 7.07 -1.58 4.33
CA ILE A 17 5.79 -1.15 3.76
C ILE A 17 5.21 -0.02 4.61
N GLU A 18 5.35 -0.07 5.92
CA GLU A 18 4.93 1.04 6.77
C GLU A 18 5.70 2.31 6.40
N LYS A 19 6.99 2.16 6.10
CA LYS A 19 7.80 3.28 5.65
C LYS A 19 7.32 3.82 4.30
N LEU A 20 6.92 2.94 3.38
CA LEU A 20 6.36 3.36 2.10
C LEU A 20 5.10 4.20 2.31
N LEU A 21 4.25 3.82 3.25
CA LEU A 21 3.03 4.58 3.54
C LEU A 21 3.34 6.01 4.00
N GLU A 22 4.52 6.24 4.54
CA GLU A 22 4.95 7.56 4.98
C GLU A 22 5.79 8.29 3.92
N THR A 23 6.04 7.64 2.78
CA THR A 23 6.96 8.15 1.78
C THR A 23 6.25 8.22 0.43
N PRO A 24 5.81 9.42 0.01
CA PRO A 24 5.22 9.55 -1.32
C PRO A 24 6.26 9.32 -2.41
N ILE A 25 5.81 8.81 -3.55
CA ILE A 25 6.66 8.55 -4.70
C ILE A 25 6.07 9.26 -5.93
N ASP A 26 6.94 9.60 -6.88
CA ASP A 26 6.53 10.37 -8.05
C ASP A 26 6.19 9.50 -9.27
N ASP A 27 6.45 8.21 -9.18
CA ASP A 27 6.18 7.27 -10.27
C ASP A 27 5.94 5.87 -9.69
N HIS A 28 5.51 4.94 -10.53
CA HIS A 28 5.24 3.54 -10.14
C HIS A 28 4.16 3.41 -9.07
N ARG A 29 3.28 4.40 -8.97
CA ARG A 29 2.26 4.45 -7.94
C ARG A 29 1.22 3.35 -8.10
N LYS A 30 0.87 3.02 -9.35
CA LYS A 30 -0.08 1.95 -9.64
C LYS A 30 0.45 0.60 -9.16
N ASN A 31 1.73 0.31 -9.44
CA ASN A 31 2.35 -0.92 -8.97
C ASN A 31 2.43 -0.96 -7.45
N ALA A 32 2.76 0.16 -6.82
CA ALA A 32 2.82 0.22 -5.37
C ALA A 32 1.45 -0.11 -4.76
N VAL A 33 0.38 0.45 -5.29
CA VAL A 33 -0.96 0.17 -4.78
C VAL A 33 -1.35 -1.29 -5.02
N ASN A 34 -1.22 -1.77 -6.25
CA ASN A 34 -1.73 -3.10 -6.61
C ASN A 34 -0.92 -4.24 -6.01
N LEU A 35 0.41 -4.10 -5.95
CA LEU A 35 1.29 -5.20 -5.57
C LEU A 35 1.71 -5.16 -4.11
N ILE A 36 1.60 -4.01 -3.46
CA ILE A 36 2.14 -3.82 -2.11
C ILE A 36 1.07 -3.33 -1.15
N LEU A 37 0.54 -2.13 -1.37
CA LEU A 37 -0.30 -1.47 -0.36
C LEU A 37 -1.66 -2.12 -0.16
N ALA A 38 -2.38 -2.43 -1.25
CA ALA A 38 -3.71 -3.03 -1.12
C ALA A 38 -3.63 -4.41 -0.46
N PRO A 39 -2.78 -5.34 -0.95
CA PRO A 39 -2.70 -6.64 -0.28
C PRO A 39 -2.17 -6.54 1.14
N TYR A 40 -1.26 -5.60 1.41
CA TYR A 40 -0.75 -5.42 2.75
C TYR A 40 -1.84 -4.98 3.73
N LEU A 41 -2.57 -3.92 3.38
CA LEU A 41 -3.56 -3.36 4.29
C LEU A 41 -4.72 -4.34 4.55
N ILE A 42 -5.17 -5.04 3.52
CA ILE A 42 -6.31 -5.95 3.65
C ILE A 42 -5.90 -7.29 4.30
N ASN A 43 -4.80 -7.89 3.88
CA ASN A 43 -4.50 -9.28 4.24
C ASN A 43 -3.39 -9.46 5.26
N VAL A 44 -2.59 -8.43 5.52
CA VAL A 44 -1.53 -8.49 6.54
C VAL A 44 -1.92 -7.65 7.74
N ARG A 45 -2.14 -6.34 7.55
CA ARG A 45 -2.58 -5.48 8.65
C ARG A 45 -4.03 -5.71 9.04
N LYS A 46 -4.84 -6.22 8.11
CA LYS A 46 -6.23 -6.57 8.33
C LYS A 46 -7.08 -5.39 8.79
N VAL A 47 -6.86 -4.24 8.16
CA VAL A 47 -7.73 -3.09 8.37
C VAL A 47 -9.00 -3.25 7.55
N SER A 48 -10.03 -2.50 7.89
CA SER A 48 -11.28 -2.55 7.13
C SER A 48 -11.09 -2.00 5.71
N TYR A 49 -12.03 -2.34 4.82
CA TYR A 49 -12.01 -1.80 3.46
C TYR A 49 -12.00 -0.26 3.48
N ASP A 50 -12.86 0.35 4.29
CA ASP A 50 -12.95 1.80 4.35
C ASP A 50 -11.67 2.43 4.86
N ALA A 51 -11.06 1.83 5.89
CA ALA A 51 -9.79 2.32 6.42
C ALA A 51 -8.69 2.20 5.38
N ALA A 52 -8.61 1.07 4.68
CA ALA A 52 -7.61 0.86 3.64
C ALA A 52 -7.78 1.88 2.51
N LEU A 53 -9.03 2.12 2.10
CA LEU A 53 -9.33 3.09 1.05
C LEU A 53 -8.84 4.49 1.45
N ASN A 54 -9.13 4.91 2.68
CA ASN A 54 -8.71 6.21 3.17
C ASN A 54 -7.18 6.33 3.26
N ILE A 55 -6.51 5.28 3.71
CA ILE A 55 -5.05 5.28 3.83
C ILE A 55 -4.41 5.42 2.45
N ILE A 56 -4.87 4.62 1.48
CA ILE A 56 -4.28 4.66 0.14
C ILE A 56 -4.58 5.99 -0.56
N ASN A 57 -5.80 6.50 -0.43
CA ASN A 57 -6.16 7.78 -1.03
C ASN A 57 -5.34 8.92 -0.44
N GLY A 58 -5.10 8.90 0.87
CA GLY A 58 -4.23 9.87 1.52
C GLY A 58 -2.80 9.81 0.99
N TRP A 59 -2.28 8.60 0.82
CA TRP A 59 -0.94 8.39 0.26
C TRP A 59 -0.86 8.89 -1.18
N LEU A 60 -1.86 8.57 -2.00
CA LEU A 60 -1.90 9.02 -3.40
C LEU A 60 -2.00 10.54 -3.49
N SER A 61 -2.72 11.18 -2.58
CA SER A 61 -2.80 12.63 -2.53
C SER A 61 -1.43 13.25 -2.33
N LYS A 62 -0.63 12.67 -1.43
CA LYS A 62 0.75 13.14 -1.20
C LYS A 62 1.64 12.87 -2.40
N CYS A 63 1.45 11.73 -3.06
CA CYS A 63 2.18 11.43 -4.29
C CYS A 63 1.87 12.47 -5.37
N GLY A 64 0.61 12.91 -5.45
CA GLY A 64 0.19 13.92 -6.39
C GLY A 64 0.86 15.27 -6.19
N GLU A 65 1.33 15.55 -4.96
CA GLU A 65 2.06 16.78 -4.67
C GLU A 65 3.49 16.74 -5.25
N LEU A 66 4.06 15.54 -5.37
CA LEU A 66 5.38 15.39 -5.97
C LEU A 66 5.32 15.47 -7.49
N ARG A 67 4.31 14.85 -8.06
CA ARG A 67 4.09 14.81 -9.49
C ARG A 67 2.61 14.58 -9.71
N GLN A 68 1.97 15.44 -10.48
CA GLN A 68 0.55 15.36 -10.74
C GLN A 68 0.16 13.95 -11.18
N LEU A 69 -0.94 13.44 -10.62
CA LEU A 69 -1.47 12.14 -11.01
C LEU A 69 -1.99 12.25 -12.45
N ASP A 70 -1.63 11.28 -13.28
CA ASP A 70 -1.96 11.31 -14.69
C ASP A 70 -3.26 10.58 -15.02
N GLN A 71 -3.93 10.08 -14.00
CA GLN A 71 -5.21 9.39 -14.16
C GLN A 71 -5.96 9.41 -12.84
N ASP A 72 -7.25 9.06 -12.90
CA ASP A 72 -8.06 8.89 -11.70
C ASP A 72 -7.82 7.51 -11.12
N PHE A 73 -7.16 7.46 -9.97
CA PHE A 73 -6.85 6.19 -9.31
C PHE A 73 -8.02 5.61 -8.52
N ASN A 74 -9.12 6.35 -8.38
CA ASN A 74 -10.20 5.95 -7.48
C ASN A 74 -10.75 4.55 -7.80
N TYR A 75 -11.06 4.30 -9.07
CA TYR A 75 -11.59 2.99 -9.48
C TYR A 75 -10.55 1.89 -9.24
N MET A 76 -9.32 2.15 -9.62
CA MET A 76 -8.24 1.18 -9.49
C MET A 76 -8.02 0.76 -8.03
N VAL A 77 -8.03 1.74 -7.11
CA VAL A 77 -7.85 1.46 -5.69
C VAL A 77 -8.98 0.60 -5.16
N ARG A 78 -10.21 0.96 -5.47
CA ARG A 78 -11.38 0.19 -5.02
C ARG A 78 -11.35 -1.23 -5.55
N TYR A 79 -11.02 -1.39 -6.82
CA TYR A 79 -10.92 -2.72 -7.43
C TYR A 79 -9.83 -3.54 -6.76
N ALA A 80 -8.66 -2.95 -6.55
CA ALA A 80 -7.53 -3.64 -5.94
C ALA A 80 -7.87 -4.14 -4.53
N LEU A 81 -8.52 -3.30 -3.74
CA LEU A 81 -8.90 -3.68 -2.37
C LEU A 81 -9.91 -4.84 -2.37
N LYS A 82 -10.91 -4.76 -3.23
CA LYS A 82 -11.92 -5.84 -3.32
C LYS A 82 -11.30 -7.13 -3.82
N TYR A 83 -10.43 -7.03 -4.80
CA TYR A 83 -9.75 -8.19 -5.35
C TYR A 83 -8.89 -8.89 -4.31
N CYS A 84 -8.13 -8.11 -3.54
CA CYS A 84 -7.29 -8.66 -2.48
C CYS A 84 -8.12 -9.31 -1.38
N ALA A 85 -9.23 -8.69 -1.00
CA ALA A 85 -10.11 -9.26 0.01
C ALA A 85 -10.70 -10.59 -0.44
N LYS A 86 -11.07 -10.68 -1.71
CA LYS A 86 -11.66 -11.91 -2.26
C LYS A 86 -10.64 -13.03 -2.40
N ASN A 87 -9.42 -12.70 -2.84
CA ASN A 87 -8.44 -13.71 -3.25
C ASN A 87 -7.32 -13.95 -2.25
N GLY A 88 -7.26 -13.18 -1.16
CA GLY A 88 -6.25 -13.37 -0.14
C GLY A 88 -4.83 -13.03 -0.58
N ASN A 89 -4.70 -12.13 -1.56
CA ASN A 89 -3.37 -11.76 -2.07
C ASN A 89 -2.47 -11.22 -0.98
N ARG A 90 -1.18 -11.57 -1.05
CA ARG A 90 -0.17 -11.06 -0.15
C ARG A 90 0.69 -10.01 -0.87
N PRO A 91 1.26 -9.05 -0.14
CA PRO A 91 2.16 -8.09 -0.77
C PRO A 91 3.41 -8.80 -1.25
N LEU A 92 4.02 -8.26 -2.30
CA LEU A 92 5.30 -8.77 -2.79
C LEU A 92 6.34 -8.64 -1.68
N LYS A 93 7.26 -9.61 -1.62
CA LYS A 93 8.44 -9.47 -0.78
C LYS A 93 9.38 -8.47 -1.43
N LEU A 94 10.16 -7.78 -0.61
CA LEU A 94 11.11 -6.80 -1.13
C LEU A 94 12.07 -7.43 -2.16
N GLU A 95 12.52 -8.67 -1.91
CA GLU A 95 13.40 -9.37 -2.85
C GLU A 95 12.71 -9.65 -4.19
N THR A 96 11.43 -10.01 -4.15
CA THR A 96 10.66 -10.24 -5.37
C THR A 96 10.50 -8.95 -6.16
N LEU A 97 10.32 -7.84 -5.45
CA LEU A 97 10.21 -6.53 -6.08
C LEU A 97 11.47 -6.19 -6.88
N LYS A 98 12.63 -6.59 -6.37
CA LYS A 98 13.91 -6.37 -7.06
C LYS A 98 13.89 -6.94 -8.47
N THR A 99 13.26 -8.10 -8.66
CA THR A 99 13.15 -8.73 -9.96
C THR A 99 12.05 -8.12 -10.83
N LYS A 100 10.92 -7.80 -10.22
CA LYS A 100 9.73 -7.35 -10.98
C LYS A 100 9.74 -5.86 -11.30
N ASN A 101 10.30 -5.04 -10.42
CA ASN A 101 10.33 -3.59 -10.63
C ASN A 101 11.54 -3.02 -9.89
N LEU A 102 12.69 -3.06 -10.56
CA LEU A 102 13.94 -2.63 -9.96
C LEU A 102 13.91 -1.16 -9.55
N ILE A 103 13.26 -0.31 -10.33
CA ILE A 103 13.19 1.11 -10.00
C ILE A 103 12.46 1.33 -8.67
N LEU A 104 11.32 0.67 -8.51
CA LEU A 104 10.57 0.77 -7.27
C LEU A 104 11.35 0.15 -6.10
N TYR A 105 12.02 -0.99 -6.36
CA TYR A 105 12.88 -1.61 -5.35
C TYR A 105 13.95 -0.63 -4.86
N ASP A 106 14.61 0.07 -5.79
CA ASP A 106 15.66 1.01 -5.42
C ASP A 106 15.15 2.17 -4.58
N LEU A 107 13.91 2.58 -4.81
CA LEU A 107 13.28 3.62 -3.99
C LEU A 107 13.01 3.14 -2.55
N LEU A 108 12.75 1.86 -2.38
CA LEU A 108 12.24 1.33 -1.11
C LEU A 108 13.25 0.53 -0.30
N LYS A 109 14.39 0.21 -0.86
CA LYS A 109 15.34 -0.70 -0.20
C LYS A 109 16.09 -0.10 0.98
N SER A 110 16.12 1.20 1.09
CA SER A 110 16.90 1.88 2.13
C SER A 110 16.20 1.89 3.49
#